data_fa3db3b5605eafe46878ee19a6e9e330
#
_entry.id   fa3db3b5605eafe46878ee19a6e9e330
#
_cell.length_a   1.000
_cell.length_b   1.000
_cell.length_c   1.000
_cell.angle_alpha   90.00
_cell.angle_beta   90.00
_cell.angle_gamma   90.00
#
_symmetry.space_group_name_H-M   'P 1'
#
loop_
_entity.id
_entity.type
_entity.pdbx_description
1 polymer ?
#
loop_
_entity_poly.entity_id
_entity_poly.type
_entity_poly.pdbx_seq_one_letter_code
_entity_poly.pdbx_strand_id
1 'polypeptide(L)'
;IKKGNWPTSKNINKKHINDLASLNYNKVSINSKTIKKNDIFFAIKGKRDDGNKYVSESFKKKASVVVLNKIQKNFDNQKQILVNNSLSFLTNISKIFRKNINTKIIAITGSCGKTTLKELLGNSLKKISKVTISPKSFNNKYGVPLSLFNLSQNDNFGVLEVGMDKKGEIDYLSKIIQPDVSVITNINYAHAKNFKNIKDIALAKSEIIGNTKSSGSVVLNADDDFFELHKAKALNKKLKVISFGIKNKKSDIKFIKIKKNKKFYEIMVKQNNSRISFFTQNEFRNNIYNILSALSVMSLFIDISSLKKNIFLDF
;
A
#
# COMPACT_ATOMS: atom_id res chain seq x y z
N ILE A 1 14.68 -16.68 1.86
CA ILE A 1 14.85 -16.70 3.33
C ILE A 1 15.27 -15.29 3.74
N LYS A 2 14.43 -14.60 4.50
CA LYS A 2 14.70 -13.22 4.95
C LYS A 2 15.49 -13.29 6.25
N LYS A 3 16.78 -12.86 6.24
CA LYS A 3 17.47 -12.49 7.47
C LYS A 3 17.04 -11.08 7.84
N GLY A 4 16.36 -10.92 8.98
CA GLY A 4 15.94 -9.61 9.44
C GLY A 4 17.03 -8.91 10.24
N ASN A 5 17.64 -7.85 9.72
CA ASN A 5 18.37 -6.89 10.54
C ASN A 5 17.34 -5.92 11.16
N TRP A 6 16.96 -6.18 12.41
CA TRP A 6 15.97 -5.37 13.13
C TRP A 6 16.67 -4.41 14.09
N PRO A 7 16.50 -3.08 13.94
CA PRO A 7 17.00 -2.14 14.92
C PRO A 7 16.15 -2.13 16.18
N THR A 8 16.77 -1.90 17.30
CA THR A 8 16.14 -1.79 18.61
C THR A 8 15.40 -0.44 18.75
N SER A 9 14.12 -0.44 19.15
CA SER A 9 13.41 0.75 19.61
C SER A 9 13.23 0.70 21.13
N LYS A 10 13.28 1.90 21.78
CA LYS A 10 13.21 2.02 23.26
C LYS A 10 11.92 1.47 23.90
N ASN A 11 10.85 1.25 23.12
CA ASN A 11 9.53 0.88 23.62
C ASN A 11 9.08 -0.57 23.33
N ILE A 12 9.98 -1.41 22.81
CA ILE A 12 9.69 -2.82 22.54
C ILE A 12 10.74 -3.64 23.28
N ASN A 13 10.32 -4.75 23.87
CA ASN A 13 11.27 -5.65 24.55
C ASN A 13 12.34 -6.10 23.54
N LYS A 14 13.58 -5.65 23.76
CA LYS A 14 14.74 -5.93 22.90
C LYS A 14 14.93 -7.42 22.65
N LYS A 15 14.62 -8.25 23.64
CA LYS A 15 14.71 -9.72 23.54
C LYS A 15 13.80 -10.22 22.42
N HIS A 16 12.52 -9.83 22.40
CA HIS A 16 11.56 -10.30 21.40
C HIS A 16 11.88 -9.83 19.97
N ILE A 17 12.51 -8.65 19.82
CA ILE A 17 12.99 -8.19 18.50
C ILE A 17 14.18 -9.04 18.05
N ASN A 18 15.12 -9.29 18.95
CA ASN A 18 16.29 -10.12 18.64
C ASN A 18 15.88 -11.55 18.31
N ASP A 19 14.92 -12.11 19.05
CA ASP A 19 14.35 -13.43 18.77
C ASP A 19 13.75 -13.51 17.36
N LEU A 20 12.98 -12.50 16.94
CA LEU A 20 12.45 -12.43 15.59
C LEU A 20 13.52 -12.14 14.53
N ALA A 21 14.53 -11.32 14.86
CA ALA A 21 15.59 -10.93 13.93
C ALA A 21 16.52 -12.10 13.56
N SER A 22 16.72 -13.03 14.49
CA SER A 22 17.55 -14.21 14.28
C SER A 22 16.84 -15.31 13.48
N LEU A 23 15.52 -15.23 13.32
CA LEU A 23 14.73 -16.24 12.65
C LEU A 23 14.83 -16.15 11.13
N ASN A 24 15.04 -17.31 10.52
CA ASN A 24 14.77 -17.50 9.09
C ASN A 24 13.28 -17.81 8.91
N TYR A 25 12.49 -16.88 8.40
CA TYR A 25 11.08 -17.08 8.14
C TYR A 25 10.70 -16.76 6.70
N ASN A 26 9.59 -17.34 6.23
CA ASN A 26 9.08 -17.13 4.87
C ASN A 26 8.10 -15.97 4.83
N LYS A 27 7.05 -16.02 5.63
CA LYS A 27 5.97 -15.05 5.70
C LYS A 27 5.51 -14.78 7.12
N VAL A 28 4.86 -13.64 7.29
CA VAL A 28 4.08 -13.31 8.49
C VAL A 28 2.59 -13.43 8.16
N SER A 29 1.83 -14.12 8.99
CA SER A 29 0.39 -14.32 8.81
C SER A 29 -0.38 -14.16 10.13
N ILE A 30 -1.64 -13.72 10.03
CA ILE A 30 -2.63 -13.72 11.12
C ILE A 30 -3.71 -14.77 10.88
N ASN A 31 -3.61 -15.56 9.81
CA ASN A 31 -4.58 -16.58 9.43
C ASN A 31 -3.92 -17.96 9.50
N SER A 32 -4.29 -18.76 10.51
CA SER A 32 -3.79 -20.12 10.73
C SER A 32 -4.00 -21.03 9.53
N LYS A 33 -5.10 -20.85 8.79
CA LYS A 33 -5.43 -21.69 7.62
C LYS A 33 -4.40 -21.56 6.50
N THR A 34 -3.72 -20.40 6.38
CA THR A 34 -2.76 -20.11 5.32
C THR A 34 -1.31 -20.27 5.74
N ILE A 35 -1.05 -20.64 7.00
CA ILE A 35 0.29 -20.89 7.53
C ILE A 35 0.96 -22.04 6.75
N LYS A 36 2.24 -21.83 6.44
CA LYS A 36 3.14 -22.83 5.87
C LYS A 36 4.36 -23.01 6.78
N LYS A 37 5.15 -24.05 6.48
CA LYS A 37 6.42 -24.29 7.17
C LYS A 37 7.29 -23.02 7.19
N ASN A 38 7.84 -22.69 8.34
CA ASN A 38 8.69 -21.53 8.61
C ASN A 38 7.97 -20.17 8.49
N ASP A 39 6.65 -20.11 8.50
CA ASP A 39 5.94 -18.84 8.67
C ASP A 39 5.92 -18.42 10.15
N ILE A 40 5.74 -17.12 10.38
CA ILE A 40 5.46 -16.57 11.72
C ILE A 40 3.95 -16.33 11.81
N PHE A 41 3.31 -16.88 12.84
CA PHE A 41 1.90 -16.65 13.12
C PHE A 41 1.72 -15.60 14.21
N PHE A 42 0.87 -14.60 13.96
CA PHE A 42 0.44 -13.64 14.97
C PHE A 42 -0.98 -13.99 15.45
N ALA A 43 -1.07 -14.49 16.67
CA ALA A 43 -2.35 -14.77 17.33
C ALA A 43 -2.98 -13.46 17.83
N ILE A 44 -3.76 -12.81 16.96
CA ILE A 44 -4.39 -11.51 17.27
C ILE A 44 -5.74 -11.75 17.90
N LYS A 45 -5.99 -11.14 19.07
CA LYS A 45 -7.32 -11.08 19.68
C LYS A 45 -8.13 -9.98 18.99
N GLY A 46 -9.13 -10.39 18.22
CA GLY A 46 -10.10 -9.51 17.57
C GLY A 46 -11.35 -9.25 18.42
N LYS A 47 -12.31 -8.49 17.85
CA LYS A 47 -13.60 -8.25 18.52
C LYS A 47 -14.51 -9.48 18.50
N ARG A 48 -14.46 -10.29 17.45
CA ARG A 48 -15.37 -11.44 17.23
C ARG A 48 -14.67 -12.78 17.48
N ASP A 49 -13.35 -12.83 17.40
CA ASP A 49 -12.59 -14.07 17.52
C ASP A 49 -11.22 -13.82 18.16
N ASP A 50 -10.64 -14.86 18.79
CA ASP A 50 -9.35 -14.83 19.46
C ASP A 50 -8.35 -15.74 18.74
N GLY A 51 -7.33 -15.14 18.13
CA GLY A 51 -6.27 -15.85 17.43
C GLY A 51 -5.52 -16.87 18.27
N ASN A 52 -5.54 -16.76 19.62
CA ASN A 52 -4.92 -17.74 20.50
C ASN A 52 -5.52 -19.14 20.40
N LYS A 53 -6.78 -19.27 19.98
CA LYS A 53 -7.45 -20.56 19.71
C LYS A 53 -6.78 -21.35 18.56
N TYR A 54 -6.07 -20.65 17.66
CA TYR A 54 -5.48 -21.23 16.45
C TYR A 54 -3.96 -21.50 16.55
N VAL A 55 -3.39 -21.35 17.74
CA VAL A 55 -1.96 -21.60 17.98
C VAL A 55 -1.62 -23.07 17.70
N SER A 56 -2.44 -24.00 18.18
CA SER A 56 -2.24 -25.44 17.92
C SER A 56 -2.24 -25.76 16.42
N GLU A 57 -3.21 -25.25 15.66
CA GLU A 57 -3.27 -25.41 14.21
C GLU A 57 -2.01 -24.85 13.51
N SER A 58 -1.53 -23.68 13.96
CA SER A 58 -0.36 -23.04 13.39
C SER A 58 0.91 -23.87 13.61
N PHE A 59 1.09 -24.48 14.79
CA PHE A 59 2.21 -25.38 15.04
C PHE A 59 2.11 -26.71 14.28
N LYS A 60 0.90 -27.27 14.14
CA LYS A 60 0.68 -28.45 13.29
C LYS A 60 1.12 -28.20 11.84
N LYS A 61 0.94 -26.96 11.35
CA LYS A 61 1.38 -26.51 10.01
C LYS A 61 2.86 -26.07 9.98
N LYS A 62 3.62 -26.34 11.05
CA LYS A 62 5.06 -26.07 11.16
C LYS A 62 5.41 -24.56 11.09
N ALA A 63 4.58 -23.70 11.73
CA ALA A 63 4.99 -22.35 12.01
C ALA A 63 6.33 -22.34 12.74
N SER A 64 7.25 -21.45 12.38
CA SER A 64 8.55 -21.32 13.05
C SER A 64 8.39 -20.75 14.45
N VAL A 65 7.55 -19.73 14.59
CA VAL A 65 7.24 -19.02 15.82
C VAL A 65 5.79 -18.53 15.80
N VAL A 66 5.22 -18.46 16.99
CA VAL A 66 3.91 -17.86 17.23
C VAL A 66 4.05 -16.67 18.18
N VAL A 67 3.54 -15.51 17.79
CA VAL A 67 3.41 -14.32 18.63
C VAL A 67 2.01 -14.31 19.24
N LEU A 68 1.92 -14.31 20.57
CA LEU A 68 0.65 -14.51 21.29
C LEU A 68 0.63 -13.68 22.59
N ASN A 69 -0.56 -13.54 23.18
CA ASN A 69 -0.73 -12.84 24.46
C ASN A 69 -1.02 -13.78 25.65
N LYS A 70 -1.04 -15.10 25.40
CA LYS A 70 -1.25 -16.13 26.42
C LYS A 70 -0.48 -17.40 26.05
N ILE A 71 0.55 -17.76 26.84
CA ILE A 71 1.37 -18.96 26.62
C ILE A 71 0.50 -20.22 26.57
N GLN A 72 0.83 -21.11 25.67
CA GLN A 72 0.21 -22.42 25.48
C GLN A 72 1.15 -23.49 26.06
N LYS A 73 0.82 -24.06 27.23
CA LYS A 73 1.71 -24.99 27.99
C LYS A 73 2.10 -26.25 27.22
N ASN A 74 1.32 -26.66 26.23
CA ASN A 74 1.52 -27.91 25.48
C ASN A 74 2.48 -27.77 24.29
N PHE A 75 3.10 -26.60 24.10
CA PHE A 75 4.01 -26.31 22.99
C PHE A 75 5.34 -25.76 23.51
N ASP A 76 6.39 -25.94 22.70
CA ASP A 76 7.72 -25.45 22.97
C ASP A 76 7.72 -23.95 23.25
N ASN A 77 8.14 -23.57 24.46
CA ASN A 77 8.21 -22.16 24.88
C ASN A 77 9.18 -21.34 24.04
N GLN A 78 10.22 -21.95 23.46
CA GLN A 78 11.19 -21.23 22.62
C GLN A 78 10.57 -20.78 21.29
N LYS A 79 9.46 -21.40 20.88
CA LYS A 79 8.70 -21.02 19.66
C LYS A 79 7.53 -20.09 19.94
N GLN A 80 7.41 -19.61 21.18
CA GLN A 80 6.32 -18.72 21.59
C GLN A 80 6.88 -17.38 22.04
N ILE A 81 6.47 -16.29 21.41
CA ILE A 81 6.81 -14.92 21.81
C ILE A 81 5.62 -14.32 22.52
N LEU A 82 5.71 -14.24 23.85
CA LEU A 82 4.68 -13.64 24.68
C LEU A 82 4.73 -12.12 24.62
N VAL A 83 3.60 -11.50 24.26
CA VAL A 83 3.45 -10.04 24.20
C VAL A 83 2.12 -9.60 24.82
N ASN A 84 2.04 -8.39 25.37
CA ASN A 84 0.79 -7.88 25.94
C ASN A 84 -0.32 -7.74 24.90
N ASN A 85 0.03 -7.33 23.69
CA ASN A 85 -0.91 -7.16 22.58
C ASN A 85 -0.24 -7.47 21.24
N SER A 86 -0.65 -8.58 20.60
CA SER A 86 -0.05 -9.06 19.35
C SER A 86 -0.25 -8.09 18.19
N LEU A 87 -1.37 -7.35 18.12
CA LEU A 87 -1.59 -6.35 17.06
C LEU A 87 -0.69 -5.12 17.23
N SER A 88 -0.58 -4.61 18.46
CA SER A 88 0.31 -3.48 18.75
C SER A 88 1.77 -3.86 18.49
N PHE A 89 2.17 -5.07 18.86
CA PHE A 89 3.49 -5.58 18.57
C PHE A 89 3.75 -5.69 17.07
N LEU A 90 2.82 -6.30 16.28
CA LEU A 90 2.89 -6.37 14.82
C LEU A 90 3.04 -4.99 14.19
N THR A 91 2.24 -4.01 14.64
CA THR A 91 2.30 -2.63 14.15
C THR A 91 3.68 -1.99 14.42
N ASN A 92 4.20 -2.17 15.62
CA ASN A 92 5.47 -1.56 16.02
C ASN A 92 6.66 -2.13 15.26
N ILE A 93 6.72 -3.48 15.13
CA ILE A 93 7.80 -4.09 14.36
C ILE A 93 7.68 -3.77 12.87
N SER A 94 6.46 -3.58 12.33
CA SER A 94 6.27 -3.12 10.94
C SER A 94 6.84 -1.73 10.72
N LYS A 95 6.69 -0.80 11.68
CA LYS A 95 7.32 0.53 11.62
C LYS A 95 8.84 0.45 11.63
N ILE A 96 9.39 -0.44 12.45
CA ILE A 96 10.84 -0.67 12.51
C ILE A 96 11.31 -1.25 11.17
N PHE A 97 10.64 -2.27 10.65
CA PHE A 97 10.94 -2.86 9.35
C PHE A 97 10.92 -1.80 8.24
N ARG A 98 9.88 -0.94 8.21
CA ARG A 98 9.75 0.14 7.21
C ARG A 98 10.95 1.09 7.20
N LYS A 99 11.51 1.42 8.37
CA LYS A 99 12.66 2.30 8.49
C LYS A 99 13.96 1.71 7.93
N ASN A 100 14.04 0.38 7.81
CA ASN A 100 15.25 -0.34 7.42
C ASN A 100 15.23 -0.88 6.00
N ILE A 101 14.18 -0.63 5.25
CA ILE A 101 14.10 -1.00 3.84
C ILE A 101 14.28 0.23 2.94
N ASN A 102 14.99 0.03 1.85
CA ASN A 102 15.19 1.07 0.83
C ASN A 102 14.06 1.08 -0.23
N THR A 103 13.15 0.10 -0.18
CA THR A 103 12.00 -0.01 -1.07
C THR A 103 11.19 1.28 -1.09
N LYS A 104 10.94 1.83 -2.29
CA LYS A 104 10.05 2.98 -2.48
C LYS A 104 8.60 2.54 -2.30
N ILE A 105 7.90 3.10 -1.33
CA ILE A 105 6.51 2.74 -1.04
C ILE A 105 5.55 3.72 -1.67
N ILE A 106 4.67 3.19 -2.52
CA ILE A 106 3.55 3.90 -3.13
C ILE A 106 2.30 3.51 -2.35
N ALA A 107 1.66 4.47 -1.69
CA ALA A 107 0.44 4.25 -0.92
C ALA A 107 -0.76 4.90 -1.63
N ILE A 108 -1.79 4.11 -1.87
CA ILE A 108 -2.96 4.50 -2.66
C ILE A 108 -4.19 4.58 -1.76
N THR A 109 -4.83 5.75 -1.73
CA THR A 109 -6.15 5.95 -1.13
C THR A 109 -7.12 6.59 -2.13
N GLY A 110 -8.37 6.72 -1.73
CA GLY A 110 -9.45 7.32 -2.52
C GLY A 110 -10.78 6.65 -2.22
N SER A 111 -11.87 7.18 -2.75
CA SER A 111 -13.21 6.59 -2.57
C SER A 111 -13.36 5.33 -3.42
N CYS A 112 -13.03 5.40 -4.70
CA CYS A 112 -13.13 4.30 -5.66
C CYS A 112 -11.80 4.07 -6.38
N GLY A 113 -11.61 2.88 -6.96
CA GLY A 113 -10.50 2.57 -7.85
C GLY A 113 -9.18 2.20 -7.18
N LYS A 114 -9.07 2.22 -5.85
CA LYS A 114 -7.83 1.91 -5.12
C LYS A 114 -7.22 0.54 -5.49
N THR A 115 -8.01 -0.50 -5.37
CA THR A 115 -7.56 -1.88 -5.64
C THR A 115 -7.21 -2.06 -7.12
N THR A 116 -8.04 -1.52 -8.01
CA THR A 116 -7.80 -1.58 -9.46
C THR A 116 -6.51 -0.85 -9.84
N LEU A 117 -6.31 0.37 -9.32
CA LEU A 117 -5.08 1.12 -9.55
C LEU A 117 -3.86 0.40 -8.94
N LYS A 118 -3.99 -0.15 -7.74
CA LYS A 118 -2.92 -0.91 -7.07
C LYS A 118 -2.45 -2.09 -7.93
N GLU A 119 -3.39 -2.87 -8.46
CA GLU A 119 -3.06 -4.02 -9.31
C GLU A 119 -2.50 -3.57 -10.67
N LEU A 120 -3.15 -2.61 -11.34
CA LEU A 120 -2.68 -2.06 -12.62
C LEU A 120 -1.27 -1.50 -12.50
N LEU A 121 -1.02 -0.60 -11.55
CA LEU A 121 0.29 0.01 -11.32
C LEU A 121 1.33 -1.03 -10.93
N GLY A 122 0.99 -1.90 -9.98
CA GLY A 122 1.90 -2.90 -9.48
C GLY A 122 2.32 -3.91 -10.55
N ASN A 123 1.39 -4.39 -11.38
CA ASN A 123 1.69 -5.31 -12.46
C ASN A 123 2.46 -4.62 -13.60
N SER A 124 2.16 -3.36 -13.89
CA SER A 124 2.95 -2.57 -14.86
C SER A 124 4.38 -2.37 -14.39
N LEU A 125 4.59 -2.02 -13.11
CA LEU A 125 5.91 -1.88 -12.52
C LEU A 125 6.68 -3.21 -12.47
N LYS A 126 6.02 -4.36 -12.29
CA LYS A 126 6.67 -5.69 -12.33
C LYS A 126 7.29 -6.01 -13.68
N LYS A 127 6.81 -5.42 -14.78
CA LYS A 127 7.38 -5.60 -16.13
C LYS A 127 8.76 -4.92 -16.28
N ILE A 128 9.10 -4.00 -15.38
CA ILE A 128 10.31 -3.18 -15.45
C ILE A 128 11.17 -3.21 -14.19
N SER A 129 10.65 -3.78 -13.08
CA SER A 129 11.34 -3.72 -11.79
C SER A 129 10.86 -4.83 -10.83
N LYS A 130 11.53 -5.00 -9.69
CA LYS A 130 11.09 -5.88 -8.60
C LYS A 130 10.05 -5.16 -7.74
N VAL A 131 8.87 -5.74 -7.61
CA VAL A 131 7.71 -5.09 -6.98
C VAL A 131 6.91 -6.09 -6.14
N THR A 132 6.61 -5.70 -4.91
CA THR A 132 5.59 -6.35 -4.09
C THR A 132 4.33 -5.50 -4.06
N ILE A 133 3.18 -6.15 -4.28
CA ILE A 133 1.84 -5.55 -4.22
C ILE A 133 1.13 -6.07 -2.98
N SER A 134 0.46 -5.21 -2.20
CA SER A 134 -0.36 -5.67 -1.07
C SER A 134 -1.46 -6.62 -1.54
N PRO A 135 -1.64 -7.78 -0.86
CA PRO A 135 -2.61 -8.78 -1.31
C PRO A 135 -4.05 -8.25 -1.15
N LYS A 136 -4.91 -8.55 -2.13
CA LYS A 136 -6.35 -8.22 -2.06
C LYS A 136 -6.59 -6.79 -1.52
N SER A 137 -7.55 -6.63 -0.60
CA SER A 137 -7.85 -5.36 0.09
C SER A 137 -7.20 -5.29 1.48
N PHE A 138 -5.90 -5.63 1.60
CA PHE A 138 -5.14 -5.51 2.85
C PHE A 138 -4.82 -4.04 3.13
N ASN A 139 -5.86 -3.24 3.40
CA ASN A 139 -5.82 -1.79 3.47
C ASN A 139 -6.15 -1.21 4.86
N ASN A 140 -6.25 -2.06 5.89
CA ASN A 140 -6.63 -1.70 7.26
C ASN A 140 -5.52 -1.99 8.28
N LYS A 141 -5.80 -1.80 9.58
CA LYS A 141 -4.85 -1.97 10.69
C LYS A 141 -4.22 -3.37 10.81
N TYR A 142 -4.77 -4.38 10.18
CA TYR A 142 -4.21 -5.73 10.08
C TYR A 142 -3.42 -5.90 8.77
N GLY A 143 -4.03 -5.51 7.67
CA GLY A 143 -3.50 -5.73 6.33
C GLY A 143 -2.27 -4.90 6.00
N VAL A 144 -2.22 -3.63 6.42
CA VAL A 144 -1.07 -2.75 6.16
C VAL A 144 0.22 -3.26 6.81
N PRO A 145 0.25 -3.60 8.13
CA PRO A 145 1.45 -4.18 8.74
C PRO A 145 1.90 -5.48 8.05
N LEU A 146 0.95 -6.36 7.72
CA LEU A 146 1.26 -7.61 7.01
C LEU A 146 1.82 -7.36 5.61
N SER A 147 1.30 -6.38 4.90
CA SER A 147 1.79 -6.01 3.57
C SER A 147 3.22 -5.49 3.62
N LEU A 148 3.56 -4.68 4.63
CA LEU A 148 4.93 -4.22 4.86
C LEU A 148 5.89 -5.38 5.13
N PHE A 149 5.51 -6.35 5.97
CA PHE A 149 6.34 -7.53 6.25
C PHE A 149 6.54 -8.43 5.05
N ASN A 150 5.62 -8.43 4.11
CA ASN A 150 5.71 -9.24 2.89
C ASN A 150 6.57 -8.60 1.79
N LEU A 151 7.06 -7.36 2.01
CA LEU A 151 8.04 -6.74 1.13
C LEU A 151 9.36 -7.53 1.17
N SER A 152 9.97 -7.72 0.01
CA SER A 152 11.33 -8.24 -0.09
C SER A 152 12.33 -7.11 0.11
N GLN A 153 13.49 -7.41 0.71
CA GLN A 153 14.60 -6.45 0.78
C GLN A 153 15.13 -6.06 -0.63
N ASN A 154 14.87 -6.89 -1.61
CA ASN A 154 15.27 -6.68 -3.00
C ASN A 154 14.20 -5.98 -3.85
N ASP A 155 13.04 -5.64 -3.26
CA ASP A 155 12.01 -4.90 -3.97
C ASP A 155 12.43 -3.43 -4.18
N ASN A 156 12.32 -2.95 -5.41
CA ASN A 156 12.48 -1.54 -5.72
C ASN A 156 11.24 -0.76 -5.29
N PHE A 157 10.06 -1.36 -5.48
CA PHE A 157 8.77 -0.75 -5.16
C PHE A 157 7.87 -1.66 -4.32
N GLY A 158 7.13 -1.04 -3.39
CA GLY A 158 5.99 -1.63 -2.71
C GLY A 158 4.72 -0.83 -3.01
N VAL A 159 3.69 -1.48 -3.55
CA VAL A 159 2.41 -0.81 -3.85
C VAL A 159 1.36 -1.25 -2.84
N LEU A 160 0.94 -0.33 -1.98
CA LEU A 160 0.06 -0.58 -0.86
C LEU A 160 -1.25 0.19 -0.98
N GLU A 161 -2.36 -0.45 -0.62
CA GLU A 161 -3.66 0.19 -0.50
C GLU A 161 -3.89 0.68 0.94
N VAL A 162 -4.50 1.87 1.10
CA VAL A 162 -4.87 2.46 2.38
C VAL A 162 -6.36 2.79 2.38
N GLY A 163 -7.12 2.05 3.18
CA GLY A 163 -8.55 2.24 3.38
C GLY A 163 -8.88 3.01 4.65
N MET A 164 -10.13 3.42 4.78
CA MET A 164 -10.69 3.99 6.00
C MET A 164 -12.19 3.72 6.09
N ASP A 165 -12.68 3.61 7.31
CA ASP A 165 -14.10 3.70 7.66
C ASP A 165 -14.41 5.01 8.39
N LYS A 166 -13.44 5.60 9.10
CA LYS A 166 -13.58 6.84 9.86
C LYS A 166 -12.32 7.69 9.81
N LYS A 167 -12.47 8.97 10.18
CA LYS A 167 -11.37 9.93 10.34
C LYS A 167 -10.28 9.40 11.27
N GLY A 168 -9.01 9.70 10.94
CA GLY A 168 -7.82 9.30 11.70
C GLY A 168 -7.27 7.91 11.34
N GLU A 169 -8.01 7.09 10.58
CA GLU A 169 -7.51 5.76 10.20
C GLU A 169 -6.44 5.84 9.11
N ILE A 170 -6.58 6.75 8.15
CA ILE A 170 -5.53 6.97 7.13
C ILE A 170 -4.28 7.56 7.79
N ASP A 171 -4.43 8.50 8.72
CA ASP A 171 -3.31 9.03 9.50
C ASP A 171 -2.56 7.92 10.23
N TYR A 172 -3.29 7.06 10.95
CA TYR A 172 -2.71 5.92 11.65
C TYR A 172 -1.95 4.97 10.72
N LEU A 173 -2.55 4.58 9.60
CA LEU A 173 -1.97 3.63 8.65
C LEU A 173 -0.78 4.24 7.89
N SER A 174 -0.90 5.48 7.45
CA SER A 174 0.17 6.15 6.72
C SER A 174 1.37 6.51 7.60
N LYS A 175 1.19 6.69 8.93
CA LYS A 175 2.30 6.75 9.90
C LYS A 175 3.10 5.45 10.01
N ILE A 176 2.48 4.31 9.76
CA ILE A 176 3.18 3.02 9.69
C ILE A 176 3.93 2.90 8.38
N ILE A 177 3.29 3.28 7.27
CA ILE A 177 3.79 3.14 5.90
C ILE A 177 4.92 4.12 5.59
N GLN A 178 4.79 5.38 6.02
CA GLN A 178 5.67 6.49 5.62
C GLN A 178 5.93 6.47 4.10
N PRO A 179 4.90 6.79 3.28
CA PRO A 179 4.98 6.65 1.83
C PRO A 179 6.08 7.53 1.22
N ASP A 180 6.75 7.03 0.20
CA ASP A 180 7.58 7.85 -0.70
C ASP A 180 6.70 8.55 -1.74
N VAL A 181 5.61 7.89 -2.17
CA VAL A 181 4.58 8.46 -3.04
C VAL A 181 3.20 8.17 -2.47
N SER A 182 2.38 9.20 -2.33
CA SER A 182 0.96 9.06 -1.98
C SER A 182 0.08 9.34 -3.19
N VAL A 183 -0.97 8.54 -3.38
CA VAL A 183 -1.94 8.71 -4.45
C VAL A 183 -3.34 8.87 -3.86
N ILE A 184 -4.06 9.90 -4.27
CA ILE A 184 -5.49 10.06 -3.99
C ILE A 184 -6.24 9.94 -5.32
N THR A 185 -7.00 8.84 -5.51
CA THR A 185 -7.65 8.55 -6.79
C THR A 185 -8.82 9.49 -7.10
N ASN A 186 -9.74 9.60 -6.17
CA ASN A 186 -10.92 10.46 -6.24
C ASN A 186 -11.59 10.58 -4.87
N ILE A 187 -12.48 11.57 -4.76
CA ILE A 187 -13.35 11.79 -3.61
C ILE A 187 -14.80 11.66 -4.05
N ASN A 188 -15.51 10.72 -3.43
CA ASN A 188 -16.93 10.47 -3.63
C ASN A 188 -17.57 10.06 -2.30
N TYR A 189 -18.91 10.02 -2.22
CA TYR A 189 -19.66 9.52 -1.08
C TYR A 189 -19.45 8.01 -0.89
N ALA A 190 -18.30 7.64 -0.31
CA ALA A 190 -18.02 6.30 0.16
C ALA A 190 -17.92 6.33 1.69
N HIS A 191 -18.44 5.31 2.37
CA HIS A 191 -18.46 5.23 3.83
C HIS A 191 -19.26 6.37 4.51
N ALA A 192 -20.30 6.88 3.84
CA ALA A 192 -21.12 8.04 4.23
C ALA A 192 -21.67 7.97 5.68
N LYS A 193 -21.87 6.77 6.23
CA LYS A 193 -22.36 6.58 7.60
C LYS A 193 -21.51 7.20 8.70
N ASN A 194 -20.22 7.41 8.42
CA ASN A 194 -19.25 7.89 9.42
C ASN A 194 -18.76 9.33 9.16
N PHE A 195 -19.32 10.00 8.15
CA PHE A 195 -18.94 11.36 7.75
C PHE A 195 -20.16 12.26 7.54
N LYS A 196 -20.06 13.51 7.99
CA LYS A 196 -21.17 14.48 7.87
C LYS A 196 -21.39 14.94 6.44
N ASN A 197 -20.31 15.09 5.67
CA ASN A 197 -20.33 15.58 4.31
C ASN A 197 -19.11 15.07 3.51
N ILE A 198 -19.09 15.31 2.21
CA ILE A 198 -18.02 14.87 1.31
C ILE A 198 -16.67 15.57 1.61
N LYS A 199 -16.68 16.80 2.13
CA LYS A 199 -15.48 17.53 2.53
C LYS A 199 -14.76 16.82 3.68
N ASP A 200 -15.51 16.25 4.63
CA ASP A 200 -14.91 15.46 5.73
C ASP A 200 -14.21 14.20 5.18
N ILE A 201 -14.78 13.57 4.15
CA ILE A 201 -14.13 12.45 3.45
C ILE A 201 -12.84 12.91 2.77
N ALA A 202 -12.86 14.06 2.09
CA ALA A 202 -11.68 14.62 1.45
C ALA A 202 -10.58 14.94 2.48
N LEU A 203 -10.94 15.54 3.61
CA LEU A 203 -10.03 15.84 4.71
C LEU A 203 -9.43 14.57 5.32
N ALA A 204 -10.24 13.54 5.56
CA ALA A 204 -9.75 12.26 6.08
C ALA A 204 -8.80 11.57 5.09
N LYS A 205 -9.11 11.56 3.78
CA LYS A 205 -8.19 11.00 2.77
C LYS A 205 -6.90 11.79 2.63
N SER A 206 -6.95 13.11 2.83
CA SER A 206 -5.76 13.97 2.81
C SER A 206 -4.79 13.73 3.98
N GLU A 207 -5.18 12.96 5.01
CA GLU A 207 -4.29 12.55 6.11
C GLU A 207 -3.03 11.82 5.59
N ILE A 208 -3.14 11.10 4.46
CA ILE A 208 -2.00 10.41 3.85
C ILE A 208 -0.88 11.40 3.44
N ILE A 209 -1.24 12.61 3.00
CA ILE A 209 -0.30 13.66 2.61
C ILE A 209 0.59 14.03 3.81
N GLY A 210 -0.03 14.16 5.01
CA GLY A 210 0.68 14.50 6.24
C GLY A 210 1.80 13.53 6.61
N ASN A 211 1.70 12.28 6.22
CA ASN A 211 2.67 11.23 6.54
C ASN A 211 3.53 10.78 5.35
N THR A 212 3.38 11.41 4.18
CA THR A 212 4.31 11.25 3.06
C THR A 212 5.68 11.82 3.46
N LYS A 213 6.77 11.13 3.13
CA LYS A 213 8.12 11.58 3.46
C LYS A 213 8.40 12.98 2.90
N SER A 214 9.23 13.77 3.56
CA SER A 214 9.53 15.15 3.14
C SER A 214 10.14 15.25 1.73
N SER A 215 10.87 14.24 1.30
CA SER A 215 11.39 14.11 -0.08
C SER A 215 10.43 13.42 -1.05
N GLY A 216 9.21 13.16 -0.61
CA GLY A 216 8.23 12.39 -1.35
C GLY A 216 7.37 13.21 -2.31
N SER A 217 6.44 12.52 -2.97
CA SER A 217 5.54 13.10 -3.96
C SER A 217 4.09 12.73 -3.68
N VAL A 218 3.17 13.54 -4.19
CA VAL A 218 1.73 13.29 -4.15
C VAL A 218 1.17 13.30 -5.57
N VAL A 219 0.43 12.26 -5.92
CA VAL A 219 -0.25 12.13 -7.21
C VAL A 219 -1.73 12.39 -7.01
N LEU A 220 -2.29 13.37 -7.73
CA LEU A 220 -3.63 13.89 -7.54
C LEU A 220 -4.43 13.93 -8.85
N ASN A 221 -5.72 13.62 -8.76
CA ASN A 221 -6.66 13.80 -9.87
C ASN A 221 -7.04 15.29 -9.99
N ALA A 222 -6.64 15.94 -11.08
CA ALA A 222 -6.91 17.36 -11.33
C ALA A 222 -8.37 17.63 -11.75
N ASP A 223 -9.14 16.60 -12.01
CA ASP A 223 -10.58 16.70 -12.31
C ASP A 223 -11.46 16.52 -11.05
N ASP A 224 -10.85 16.26 -9.89
CA ASP A 224 -11.55 16.09 -8.61
C ASP A 224 -11.87 17.45 -7.98
N ASP A 225 -13.09 17.61 -7.43
CA ASP A 225 -13.53 18.88 -6.80
C ASP A 225 -12.66 19.31 -5.63
N PHE A 226 -11.95 18.37 -4.99
CA PHE A 226 -11.03 18.63 -3.86
C PHE A 226 -9.55 18.70 -4.27
N PHE A 227 -9.28 18.79 -5.57
CA PHE A 227 -7.90 18.86 -6.08
C PHE A 227 -7.10 19.99 -5.44
N GLU A 228 -7.61 21.22 -5.44
CA GLU A 228 -6.90 22.39 -4.90
C GLU A 228 -6.68 22.27 -3.39
N LEU A 229 -7.62 21.69 -2.63
CA LEU A 229 -7.45 21.42 -1.20
C LEU A 229 -6.27 20.45 -0.95
N HIS A 230 -6.20 19.36 -1.70
CA HIS A 230 -5.13 18.37 -1.55
C HIS A 230 -3.78 18.91 -2.03
N LYS A 231 -3.77 19.66 -3.14
CA LYS A 231 -2.58 20.34 -3.67
C LYS A 231 -2.00 21.35 -2.68
N ALA A 232 -2.84 22.22 -2.11
CA ALA A 232 -2.41 23.17 -1.09
C ALA A 232 -1.77 22.47 0.12
N LYS A 233 -2.38 21.37 0.61
CA LYS A 233 -1.79 20.58 1.71
C LYS A 233 -0.44 19.98 1.35
N ALA A 234 -0.28 19.48 0.12
CA ALA A 234 0.97 18.91 -0.35
C ALA A 234 2.07 19.98 -0.47
N LEU A 235 1.74 21.14 -1.04
CA LEU A 235 2.67 22.28 -1.18
C LEU A 235 3.09 22.85 0.16
N ASN A 236 2.17 22.98 1.13
CA ASN A 236 2.49 23.41 2.50
C ASN A 236 3.49 22.47 3.19
N LYS A 237 3.50 21.21 2.80
CA LYS A 237 4.48 20.21 3.25
C LYS A 237 5.72 20.13 2.35
N LYS A 238 5.84 21.01 1.36
CA LYS A 238 6.93 21.04 0.37
C LYS A 238 7.09 19.72 -0.41
N LEU A 239 5.98 19.02 -0.66
CA LEU A 239 5.96 17.81 -1.47
C LEU A 239 5.86 18.15 -2.95
N LYS A 240 6.49 17.32 -3.80
CA LYS A 240 6.26 17.38 -5.24
C LYS A 240 4.85 16.90 -5.55
N VAL A 241 4.10 17.69 -6.32
CA VAL A 241 2.76 17.32 -6.79
C VAL A 241 2.84 16.95 -8.26
N ILE A 242 2.28 15.80 -8.63
CA ILE A 242 2.02 15.39 -10.01
C ILE A 242 0.53 15.22 -10.17
N SER A 243 -0.02 15.88 -11.16
CA SER A 243 -1.45 15.87 -11.45
C SER A 243 -1.78 15.09 -12.71
N PHE A 244 -2.95 14.45 -12.72
CA PHE A 244 -3.49 13.80 -13.90
C PHE A 244 -4.95 14.20 -14.12
N GLY A 245 -5.41 14.17 -15.37
CA GLY A 245 -6.79 14.53 -15.67
C GLY A 245 -7.21 14.23 -17.10
N ILE A 246 -8.52 14.12 -17.28
CA ILE A 246 -9.19 13.99 -18.58
C ILE A 246 -9.68 15.36 -19.04
N LYS A 247 -10.33 16.10 -18.13
CA LYS A 247 -10.95 17.41 -18.40
C LYS A 247 -9.96 18.56 -18.21
N ASN A 248 -9.14 18.50 -17.15
CA ASN A 248 -8.22 19.57 -16.78
C ASN A 248 -7.07 19.65 -17.78
N LYS A 249 -7.03 20.77 -18.54
CA LYS A 249 -6.02 21.00 -19.59
C LYS A 249 -4.63 21.34 -19.03
N LYS A 250 -4.50 21.63 -17.74
CA LYS A 250 -3.24 22.01 -17.05
C LYS A 250 -2.62 20.87 -16.27
N SER A 251 -3.20 19.66 -16.27
CA SER A 251 -2.62 18.50 -15.60
C SER A 251 -1.30 18.05 -16.23
N ASP A 252 -0.37 17.56 -15.41
CA ASP A 252 0.95 17.09 -15.85
C ASP A 252 0.87 15.89 -16.78
N ILE A 253 0.00 14.93 -16.45
CA ILE A 253 -0.35 13.81 -17.33
C ILE A 253 -1.78 13.97 -17.78
N LYS A 254 -1.94 14.29 -19.06
CA LYS A 254 -3.24 14.66 -19.63
C LYS A 254 -3.71 13.65 -20.68
N PHE A 255 -4.96 13.24 -20.56
CA PHE A 255 -5.64 12.49 -21.60
C PHE A 255 -5.86 13.37 -22.85
N ILE A 256 -5.59 12.82 -24.03
CA ILE A 256 -5.88 13.49 -25.32
C ILE A 256 -7.07 12.82 -25.97
N LYS A 257 -6.96 11.53 -26.28
CA LYS A 257 -8.01 10.76 -26.97
C LYS A 257 -7.82 9.27 -26.79
N ILE A 258 -8.88 8.52 -27.06
CA ILE A 258 -8.87 7.08 -27.19
C ILE A 258 -9.32 6.70 -28.61
N LYS A 259 -8.67 5.71 -29.19
CA LYS A 259 -9.05 5.12 -30.48
C LYS A 259 -9.24 3.62 -30.31
N LYS A 260 -10.31 3.09 -30.88
CA LYS A 260 -10.56 1.66 -30.92
C LYS A 260 -9.78 1.04 -32.08
N ASN A 261 -9.00 -0.01 -31.78
CA ASN A 261 -8.39 -0.91 -32.72
C ASN A 261 -9.13 -2.26 -32.69
N LYS A 262 -8.86 -3.16 -33.64
CA LYS A 262 -9.60 -4.45 -33.73
C LYS A 262 -9.64 -5.26 -32.41
N LYS A 263 -8.59 -5.24 -31.62
CA LYS A 263 -8.43 -6.06 -30.39
C LYS A 263 -8.17 -5.27 -29.12
N PHE A 264 -7.95 -3.96 -29.20
CA PHE A 264 -7.59 -3.12 -28.05
C PHE A 264 -7.94 -1.66 -28.31
N TYR A 265 -7.78 -0.83 -27.29
CA TYR A 265 -7.91 0.63 -27.39
C TYR A 265 -6.54 1.26 -27.27
N GLU A 266 -6.27 2.27 -28.09
CA GLU A 266 -5.09 3.13 -28.01
C GLU A 266 -5.47 4.40 -27.24
N ILE A 267 -4.88 4.58 -26.04
CA ILE A 267 -4.99 5.80 -25.25
C ILE A 267 -3.80 6.68 -25.54
N MET A 268 -4.06 7.89 -25.99
CA MET A 268 -3.06 8.93 -26.21
C MET A 268 -3.06 9.90 -25.03
N VAL A 269 -1.90 10.11 -24.44
CA VAL A 269 -1.67 11.04 -23.32
C VAL A 269 -0.65 12.11 -23.71
N LYS A 270 -0.68 13.25 -23.02
CA LYS A 270 0.34 14.29 -23.12
C LYS A 270 1.05 14.44 -21.79
N GLN A 271 2.37 14.45 -21.81
CA GLN A 271 3.25 14.87 -20.71
C GLN A 271 4.18 15.95 -21.25
N ASN A 272 4.19 17.12 -20.63
CA ASN A 272 4.91 18.29 -21.13
C ASN A 272 4.51 18.56 -22.60
N ASN A 273 5.46 18.55 -23.53
CA ASN A 273 5.22 18.73 -24.98
C ASN A 273 5.10 17.40 -25.74
N SER A 274 5.37 16.26 -25.11
CA SER A 274 5.38 14.95 -25.76
C SER A 274 3.99 14.30 -25.74
N ARG A 275 3.62 13.67 -26.87
CA ARG A 275 2.42 12.83 -27.00
C ARG A 275 2.86 11.38 -27.03
N ILE A 276 2.28 10.57 -26.14
CA ILE A 276 2.66 9.17 -25.96
C ILE A 276 1.37 8.32 -26.03
N SER A 277 1.46 7.17 -26.68
CA SER A 277 0.32 6.24 -26.80
C SER A 277 0.56 4.94 -26.04
N PHE A 278 -0.48 4.43 -25.38
CA PHE A 278 -0.50 3.15 -24.70
C PHE A 278 -1.74 2.33 -25.09
N PHE A 279 -1.63 1.01 -25.02
CA PHE A 279 -2.72 0.11 -25.34
C PHE A 279 -3.42 -0.41 -24.07
N THR A 280 -4.75 -0.53 -24.11
CA THR A 280 -5.58 -1.09 -23.04
C THR A 280 -6.70 -1.96 -23.63
N GLN A 281 -7.24 -2.90 -22.83
CA GLN A 281 -8.35 -3.76 -23.25
C GLN A 281 -9.72 -3.11 -23.10
N ASN A 282 -9.85 -2.02 -22.33
CA ASN A 282 -11.15 -1.37 -22.13
C ASN A 282 -11.06 0.16 -22.18
N GLU A 283 -12.18 0.80 -22.56
CA GLU A 283 -12.32 2.24 -22.73
C GLU A 283 -13.03 2.94 -21.56
N PHE A 284 -13.42 2.22 -20.53
CA PHE A 284 -14.16 2.81 -19.42
C PHE A 284 -13.39 3.97 -18.79
N ARG A 285 -14.10 5.06 -18.54
CA ARG A 285 -13.52 6.30 -18.00
C ARG A 285 -12.70 6.09 -16.71
N ASN A 286 -13.19 5.22 -15.84
CA ASN A 286 -12.47 4.88 -14.60
C ASN A 286 -11.14 4.18 -14.89
N ASN A 287 -11.07 3.34 -15.93
CA ASN A 287 -9.83 2.70 -16.34
C ASN A 287 -8.84 3.73 -16.92
N ILE A 288 -9.33 4.71 -17.69
CA ILE A 288 -8.50 5.82 -18.19
C ILE A 288 -7.88 6.59 -17.00
N TYR A 289 -8.66 6.95 -15.97
CA TYR A 289 -8.14 7.60 -14.77
C TYR A 289 -7.09 6.76 -14.06
N ASN A 290 -7.29 5.44 -13.95
CA ASN A 290 -6.29 4.54 -13.34
C ASN A 290 -4.99 4.50 -14.16
N ILE A 291 -5.07 4.46 -15.49
CA ILE A 291 -3.89 4.51 -16.38
C ILE A 291 -3.15 5.85 -16.23
N LEU A 292 -3.88 6.98 -16.26
CA LEU A 292 -3.26 8.30 -16.05
C LEU A 292 -2.56 8.40 -14.69
N SER A 293 -3.21 7.90 -13.64
CA SER A 293 -2.64 7.85 -12.30
C SER A 293 -1.40 6.97 -12.23
N ALA A 294 -1.41 5.78 -12.86
CA ALA A 294 -0.26 4.89 -12.94
C ALA A 294 0.90 5.55 -13.67
N LEU A 295 0.65 6.18 -14.82
CA LEU A 295 1.66 6.93 -15.58
C LEU A 295 2.23 8.08 -14.75
N SER A 296 1.40 8.80 -13.97
CA SER A 296 1.85 9.87 -13.08
C SER A 296 2.78 9.37 -11.98
N VAL A 297 2.51 8.20 -11.42
CA VAL A 297 3.44 7.56 -10.46
C VAL A 297 4.72 7.14 -11.15
N MET A 298 4.63 6.48 -12.31
CA MET A 298 5.79 5.97 -13.05
C MET A 298 6.70 7.11 -13.53
N SER A 299 6.13 8.26 -13.93
CA SER A 299 6.90 9.44 -14.36
C SER A 299 7.78 10.07 -13.28
N LEU A 300 7.57 9.70 -12.01
CA LEU A 300 8.45 10.11 -10.91
C LEU A 300 9.79 9.36 -10.90
N PHE A 301 9.86 8.22 -11.57
CA PHE A 301 11.01 7.30 -11.50
C PHE A 301 11.65 7.02 -12.85
N ILE A 302 10.89 7.14 -13.94
CA ILE A 302 11.33 6.81 -15.30
C ILE A 302 10.73 7.78 -16.31
N ASP A 303 11.35 7.92 -17.45
CA ASP A 303 10.74 8.58 -18.60
C ASP A 303 9.64 7.68 -19.19
N ILE A 304 8.37 8.12 -19.09
CA ILE A 304 7.24 7.34 -19.58
C ILE A 304 7.23 7.18 -21.12
N SER A 305 7.98 8.00 -21.85
CA SER A 305 8.12 7.85 -23.31
C SER A 305 8.90 6.60 -23.69
N SER A 306 9.75 6.10 -22.78
CA SER A 306 10.51 4.87 -22.96
C SER A 306 9.71 3.59 -22.69
N LEU A 307 8.49 3.71 -22.13
CA LEU A 307 7.67 2.56 -21.81
C LEU A 307 7.12 1.88 -23.07
N LYS A 308 7.05 0.54 -23.03
CA LYS A 308 6.38 -0.22 -24.08
C LYS A 308 4.90 0.14 -24.16
N LYS A 309 4.37 0.35 -25.37
CA LYS A 309 2.96 0.73 -25.60
C LYS A 309 1.96 -0.27 -25.00
N ASN A 310 2.32 -1.54 -24.92
CA ASN A 310 1.46 -2.62 -24.38
C ASN A 310 1.57 -2.83 -22.86
N ILE A 311 2.19 -1.90 -22.12
CA ILE A 311 2.42 -2.07 -20.68
C ILE A 311 1.12 -2.25 -19.87
N PHE A 312 -0.01 -1.69 -20.36
CA PHE A 312 -1.35 -1.79 -19.76
C PHE A 312 -2.30 -2.76 -20.49
N LEU A 313 -1.82 -3.52 -21.46
CA LEU A 313 -2.70 -4.31 -22.31
C LEU A 313 -3.36 -5.49 -21.56
N ASP A 314 -2.72 -5.99 -20.50
CA ASP A 314 -3.22 -7.13 -19.70
C ASP A 314 -4.24 -6.68 -18.60
N PHE A 315 -4.78 -5.45 -18.71
CA PHE A 315 -5.71 -4.83 -17.77
C PHE A 315 -6.97 -4.31 -18.43
#